data_4b8066b1ffb306b6cc435c7d675f91d2
#
_entry.id   4b8066b1ffb306b6cc435c7d675f91d2
#
_cell.length_a   1.000
_cell.length_b   1.000
_cell.length_c   1.000
_cell.angle_alpha   90.00
_cell.angle_beta   90.00
_cell.angle_gamma   90.00
#
_symmetry.space_group_name_H-M   'P 1'
#
loop_
_entity.id
_entity.type
_entity.pdbx_description
1 polymer ?
#
loop_
_entity_poly.entity_id
_entity_poly.type
_entity_poly.pdbx_seq_one_letter_code
_entity_poly.pdbx_strand_id
1 'polypeptide(L)'
;MENSQNKFKRLSGTCELSTDSTTDYILPDYLGDIRRILFTECAIGRSGHYSDGGTDEFSGTVVYEVVYLDADEKPARATFTSDFDMRLKADEGRCAAICAPTVSSFYIRSTGPRRFSAGATVTASVRCISFDEISCTGDAFENSEMVQRLESVLNLRCAAESEHVERELSGSIERLDGATLDEVGILFSGARVTVNRAVAEGDGVRLEGEVRLYSLLSVDGAPIYLAEKTVPFEEILQIDGAGDMTFIPNAEISTVTATVNPDEAGCEIMMSAAVELSAIGEYNERMTSATDAFVAGASTENSYREYRYSELYDACYAVILGVGELSSEKVCSEKLRDIPYLSGTVKLSSVSLLGDEAELCGELRVTGVASVTNEEGEISYSALKFSLPICERIKCNSRGDADARLDISVSPVWISASVDTESVAVSYKLCCKAVCSGTSTKTILMSAMLTPGEESERGKTITVYYPTEGDTLFGVAKKFSVPLAEIAVKNELSASVCADGSEPLAGVERLFIY
;
A
#
# COMPACT_ATOMS: atom_id res chain seq x y z
N MET A 1 -40.11 3.99 14.52
CA MET A 1 -39.52 2.67 14.87
C MET A 1 -38.23 2.55 14.06
N GLU A 2 -37.15 3.04 14.59
CA GLU A 2 -35.85 2.87 13.96
C GLU A 2 -35.24 1.57 14.49
N ASN A 3 -35.40 0.48 13.71
CA ASN A 3 -34.42 -0.58 13.76
C ASN A 3 -33.07 0.11 13.56
N SER A 4 -32.21 0.13 14.55
CA SER A 4 -30.85 0.66 14.39
C SER A 4 -30.09 -0.30 13.47
N GLN A 5 -30.33 -0.15 12.16
CA GLN A 5 -29.56 -0.77 11.11
C GLN A 5 -28.24 -0.01 11.06
N ASN A 6 -27.22 -0.55 11.68
CA ASN A 6 -25.88 0.01 11.59
C ASN A 6 -25.24 -0.50 10.31
N LYS A 7 -25.39 0.28 9.22
CA LYS A 7 -24.60 0.08 8.00
C LYS A 7 -23.22 0.69 8.20
N PHE A 8 -22.22 -0.08 7.92
CA PHE A 8 -20.82 0.36 8.03
C PHE A 8 -19.99 -0.19 6.87
N LYS A 9 -18.92 0.52 6.56
CA LYS A 9 -17.94 0.08 5.57
C LYS A 9 -16.92 -0.83 6.24
N ARG A 10 -16.48 -1.87 5.54
CA ARG A 10 -15.35 -2.70 5.96
C ARG A 10 -14.55 -3.18 4.78
N LEU A 11 -13.29 -3.47 5.01
CA LEU A 11 -12.48 -4.20 4.05
C LEU A 11 -13.01 -5.64 4.02
N SER A 12 -13.66 -6.04 2.92
CA SER A 12 -14.24 -7.38 2.76
C SER A 12 -13.21 -8.42 2.36
N GLY A 13 -12.11 -7.99 1.73
CA GLY A 13 -11.01 -8.87 1.35
C GLY A 13 -9.96 -8.14 0.52
N THR A 14 -8.84 -8.83 0.35
CA THR A 14 -7.79 -8.49 -0.61
C THR A 14 -7.63 -9.67 -1.56
N CYS A 15 -7.47 -9.42 -2.84
CA CYS A 15 -7.15 -10.44 -3.82
C CYS A 15 -6.01 -9.97 -4.72
N GLU A 16 -5.27 -10.91 -5.27
CA GLU A 16 -4.24 -10.64 -6.27
C GLU A 16 -4.78 -11.02 -7.65
N LEU A 17 -4.66 -10.10 -8.58
CA LEU A 17 -4.90 -10.33 -10.00
C LEU A 17 -3.56 -10.42 -10.71
N SER A 18 -3.51 -11.19 -11.79
CA SER A 18 -2.32 -11.30 -12.64
C SER A 18 -2.73 -11.52 -14.08
N THR A 19 -2.01 -10.88 -14.98
CA THR A 19 -2.15 -11.08 -16.43
C THR A 19 -0.80 -10.97 -17.11
N ASP A 20 -0.64 -11.67 -18.23
CA ASP A 20 0.56 -11.58 -19.05
C ASP A 20 0.27 -10.71 -20.28
N SER A 21 1.18 -9.80 -20.57
CA SER A 21 1.17 -8.96 -21.75
C SER A 21 2.41 -9.23 -22.59
N THR A 22 2.24 -9.44 -23.88
CA THR A 22 3.37 -9.76 -24.79
C THR A 22 3.28 -8.98 -26.08
N THR A 23 4.43 -8.63 -26.65
CA THR A 23 4.51 -7.93 -27.93
C THR A 23 5.78 -8.27 -28.69
N ASP A 24 5.71 -8.17 -30.01
CA ASP A 24 6.87 -8.18 -30.90
C ASP A 24 7.01 -6.79 -31.51
N TYR A 25 8.23 -6.26 -31.51
CA TYR A 25 8.54 -4.95 -32.05
C TYR A 25 9.61 -5.03 -33.12
N ILE A 26 9.36 -4.38 -34.26
CA ILE A 26 10.30 -4.26 -35.38
C ILE A 26 10.87 -2.85 -35.36
N LEU A 27 12.20 -2.75 -35.37
CA LEU A 27 12.89 -1.46 -35.41
C LEU A 27 12.53 -0.69 -36.71
N PRO A 28 12.20 0.59 -36.59
CA PRO A 28 12.07 1.49 -37.72
C PRO A 28 13.37 1.59 -38.55
N ASP A 29 13.26 1.88 -39.84
CA ASP A 29 14.40 1.85 -40.77
C ASP A 29 15.50 2.86 -40.47
N TYR A 30 15.19 3.94 -39.70
CA TYR A 30 16.16 4.94 -39.30
C TYR A 30 17.03 4.53 -38.09
N LEU A 31 16.71 3.41 -37.43
CA LEU A 31 17.51 2.85 -36.35
C LEU A 31 18.44 1.77 -36.88
N GLY A 32 19.67 1.73 -36.33
CA GLY A 32 20.67 0.72 -36.65
C GLY A 32 20.30 -0.69 -36.15
N ASP A 33 20.89 -1.71 -36.78
CA ASP A 33 20.69 -3.11 -36.41
C ASP A 33 21.21 -3.39 -34.99
N ILE A 34 20.48 -4.25 -34.26
CA ILE A 34 20.80 -4.59 -32.86
C ILE A 34 22.02 -5.49 -32.83
N ARG A 35 23.11 -5.03 -32.21
CA ARG A 35 24.28 -5.86 -31.92
C ARG A 35 24.23 -6.42 -30.50
N ARG A 36 23.97 -5.58 -29.48
CA ARG A 36 23.95 -5.97 -28.09
C ARG A 36 23.01 -5.08 -27.27
N ILE A 37 22.16 -5.68 -26.44
CA ILE A 37 21.33 -4.95 -25.48
C ILE A 37 22.22 -4.55 -24.28
N LEU A 38 22.19 -3.26 -23.92
CA LEU A 38 22.88 -2.70 -22.76
C LEU A 38 21.99 -2.64 -21.54
N PHE A 39 20.73 -2.22 -21.71
CA PHE A 39 19.80 -2.00 -20.62
C PHE A 39 18.37 -2.19 -21.09
N THR A 40 17.54 -2.69 -20.20
CA THR A 40 16.09 -2.85 -20.43
C THR A 40 15.32 -2.40 -19.20
N GLU A 41 14.25 -1.67 -19.41
CA GLU A 41 13.28 -1.30 -18.37
C GLU A 41 11.86 -1.60 -18.83
N CYS A 42 10.99 -1.85 -17.84
CA CYS A 42 9.58 -2.10 -18.07
C CYS A 42 8.77 -1.48 -16.95
N ALA A 43 7.79 -0.68 -17.29
CA ALA A 43 6.93 0.00 -16.33
C ALA A 43 5.46 -0.04 -16.79
N ILE A 44 4.56 0.16 -15.84
CA ILE A 44 3.18 0.50 -16.17
C ILE A 44 3.19 1.93 -16.71
N GLY A 45 2.61 2.12 -17.87
CA GLY A 45 2.33 3.44 -18.42
C GLY A 45 1.00 3.97 -17.88
N ARG A 46 0.03 4.17 -18.78
CA ARG A 46 -1.32 4.59 -18.37
C ARG A 46 -2.12 3.41 -17.87
N SER A 47 -2.81 3.57 -16.74
CA SER A 47 -3.78 2.59 -16.22
C SER A 47 -5.14 3.25 -15.96
N GLY A 48 -6.21 2.46 -16.00
CA GLY A 48 -7.57 2.89 -15.75
C GLY A 48 -8.40 1.80 -15.09
N HIS A 49 -9.42 2.23 -14.35
CA HIS A 49 -10.38 1.36 -13.68
C HIS A 49 -11.80 1.70 -14.18
N TYR A 50 -12.55 0.68 -14.56
CA TYR A 50 -13.95 0.78 -14.92
C TYR A 50 -14.77 -0.24 -14.14
N SER A 51 -15.91 0.18 -13.57
CA SER A 51 -16.83 -0.68 -12.84
C SER A 51 -18.24 -0.55 -13.41
N ASP A 52 -18.88 -1.67 -13.78
CA ASP A 52 -20.27 -1.74 -14.22
C ASP A 52 -21.23 -2.24 -13.13
N GLY A 53 -20.77 -2.33 -11.89
CA GLY A 53 -21.51 -2.86 -10.74
C GLY A 53 -21.56 -4.40 -10.66
N GLY A 54 -21.11 -5.11 -11.67
CA GLY A 54 -21.01 -6.58 -11.71
C GLY A 54 -19.59 -7.09 -11.91
N THR A 55 -18.73 -6.26 -12.50
CA THR A 55 -17.34 -6.57 -12.78
C THR A 55 -16.52 -5.29 -12.70
N ASP A 56 -15.35 -5.36 -12.07
CA ASP A 56 -14.33 -4.32 -12.16
C ASP A 56 -13.30 -4.74 -13.22
N GLU A 57 -13.03 -3.84 -14.14
CA GLU A 57 -12.03 -4.00 -15.18
C GLU A 57 -10.90 -3.00 -14.97
N PHE A 58 -9.67 -3.52 -14.85
CA PHE A 58 -8.45 -2.74 -14.72
C PHE A 58 -7.65 -2.95 -15.99
N SER A 59 -7.45 -1.89 -16.77
CA SER A 59 -6.77 -1.94 -18.05
C SER A 59 -5.69 -0.89 -18.13
N GLY A 60 -4.72 -1.09 -19.03
CA GLY A 60 -3.65 -0.13 -19.22
C GLY A 60 -2.61 -0.59 -20.23
N THR A 61 -1.48 0.12 -20.22
CA THR A 61 -0.35 -0.16 -21.09
C THR A 61 0.90 -0.50 -20.30
N VAL A 62 1.68 -1.43 -20.82
CA VAL A 62 3.05 -1.72 -20.38
C VAL A 62 4.00 -1.03 -21.35
N VAL A 63 4.93 -0.26 -20.85
CA VAL A 63 5.98 0.43 -21.61
C VAL A 63 7.28 -0.34 -21.47
N TYR A 64 7.88 -0.69 -22.59
CA TYR A 64 9.18 -1.35 -22.68
C TYR A 64 10.21 -0.38 -23.22
N GLU A 65 11.33 -0.25 -22.55
CA GLU A 65 12.44 0.58 -22.98
C GLU A 65 13.71 -0.24 -23.12
N VAL A 66 14.43 -0.02 -24.19
CA VAL A 66 15.65 -0.74 -24.53
C VAL A 66 16.72 0.25 -24.96
N VAL A 67 17.87 0.19 -24.30
CA VAL A 67 19.10 0.82 -24.77
C VAL A 67 20.02 -0.30 -25.28
N TYR A 68 20.51 -0.15 -26.51
CA TYR A 68 21.33 -1.17 -27.17
C TYR A 68 22.47 -0.53 -27.95
N LEU A 69 23.51 -1.31 -28.24
CA LEU A 69 24.52 -0.94 -29.24
C LEU A 69 24.06 -1.41 -30.61
N ASP A 70 24.17 -0.52 -31.59
CA ASP A 70 23.93 -0.86 -32.98
C ASP A 70 25.13 -1.56 -33.63
N ALA A 71 25.05 -1.84 -34.95
CA ALA A 71 26.09 -2.49 -35.71
C ALA A 71 27.41 -1.68 -35.76
N ASP A 72 27.33 -0.37 -35.59
CA ASP A 72 28.46 0.57 -35.58
C ASP A 72 28.99 0.85 -34.17
N GLU A 73 28.59 0.04 -33.15
CA GLU A 73 28.92 0.22 -31.71
C GLU A 73 28.37 1.52 -31.11
N LYS A 74 27.41 2.17 -31.77
CA LYS A 74 26.77 3.37 -31.26
C LYS A 74 25.59 3.03 -30.36
N PRO A 75 25.42 3.73 -29.21
CA PRO A 75 24.27 3.57 -28.36
C PRO A 75 23.00 4.09 -29.06
N ALA A 76 21.95 3.27 -29.05
CA ALA A 76 20.64 3.58 -29.60
C ALA A 76 19.53 3.15 -28.64
N ARG A 77 18.32 3.70 -28.83
CA ARG A 77 17.14 3.34 -28.01
C ARG A 77 15.99 2.87 -28.85
N ALA A 78 15.15 2.03 -28.24
CA ALA A 78 13.83 1.70 -28.74
C ALA A 78 12.82 1.72 -27.59
N THR A 79 11.62 2.28 -27.82
CA THR A 79 10.52 2.30 -26.87
C THR A 79 9.28 1.75 -27.57
N PHE A 80 8.57 0.84 -26.92
CA PHE A 80 7.36 0.24 -27.47
C PHE A 80 6.43 -0.22 -26.33
N THR A 81 5.18 -0.52 -26.65
CA THR A 81 4.13 -0.79 -25.67
C THR A 81 3.38 -2.07 -25.98
N SER A 82 2.73 -2.61 -24.96
CA SER A 82 1.67 -3.60 -25.09
C SER A 82 0.54 -3.29 -24.11
N ASP A 83 -0.67 -3.77 -24.40
CA ASP A 83 -1.82 -3.55 -23.54
C ASP A 83 -1.98 -4.70 -22.55
N PHE A 84 -2.62 -4.42 -21.41
CA PHE A 84 -3.07 -5.42 -20.45
C PHE A 84 -4.50 -5.14 -19.99
N ASP A 85 -5.22 -6.20 -19.63
CA ASP A 85 -6.49 -6.13 -18.94
C ASP A 85 -6.58 -7.19 -17.83
N MET A 86 -7.26 -6.84 -16.76
CA MET A 86 -7.55 -7.71 -15.61
C MET A 86 -9.00 -7.49 -15.20
N ARG A 87 -9.69 -8.55 -14.78
CA ARG A 87 -11.10 -8.48 -14.39
C ARG A 87 -11.34 -9.15 -13.06
N LEU A 88 -12.12 -8.46 -12.23
CA LEU A 88 -12.57 -8.94 -10.94
C LEU A 88 -14.09 -8.93 -10.89
N LYS A 89 -14.71 -10.10 -10.66
CA LYS A 89 -16.16 -10.17 -10.45
C LYS A 89 -16.51 -9.51 -9.12
N ALA A 90 -17.56 -8.70 -9.13
CA ALA A 90 -18.07 -8.07 -7.92
C ALA A 90 -18.78 -9.13 -7.05
N ASP A 91 -18.46 -9.14 -5.77
CA ASP A 91 -19.26 -9.83 -4.77
C ASP A 91 -20.47 -8.97 -4.40
N GLU A 92 -21.57 -9.62 -3.95
CA GLU A 92 -22.74 -8.90 -3.47
C GLU A 92 -22.38 -7.94 -2.32
N GLY A 93 -22.82 -6.69 -2.43
CA GLY A 93 -22.55 -5.66 -1.42
C GLY A 93 -21.21 -4.93 -1.55
N ARG A 94 -20.35 -5.27 -2.53
CA ARG A 94 -19.11 -4.51 -2.78
C ARG A 94 -19.45 -3.08 -3.24
N CYS A 95 -18.82 -2.09 -2.62
CA CYS A 95 -19.02 -0.69 -2.94
C CYS A 95 -17.83 -0.04 -3.63
N ALA A 96 -16.62 -0.58 -3.46
CA ALA A 96 -15.41 -0.08 -4.11
C ALA A 96 -14.34 -1.17 -4.22
N ALA A 97 -13.46 -1.02 -5.21
CA ALA A 97 -12.25 -1.80 -5.37
C ALA A 97 -11.07 -0.84 -5.62
N ILE A 98 -10.05 -0.89 -4.77
CA ILE A 98 -8.83 -0.08 -4.88
C ILE A 98 -7.74 -0.98 -5.44
N CYS A 99 -7.15 -0.57 -6.55
CA CYS A 99 -6.17 -1.37 -7.29
C CYS A 99 -4.94 -0.54 -7.64
N ALA A 100 -3.75 -1.14 -7.49
CA ALA A 100 -2.50 -0.58 -7.96
C ALA A 100 -1.76 -1.66 -8.78
N PRO A 101 -1.77 -1.58 -10.12
CA PRO A 101 -1.06 -2.53 -10.97
C PRO A 101 0.45 -2.26 -10.96
N THR A 102 1.23 -3.33 -10.98
CA THR A 102 2.70 -3.27 -11.01
C THR A 102 3.25 -4.35 -11.95
N VAL A 103 4.43 -4.12 -12.51
CA VAL A 103 5.16 -5.15 -13.26
C VAL A 103 5.91 -6.04 -12.26
N SER A 104 5.51 -7.30 -12.14
CA SER A 104 6.17 -8.28 -11.26
C SER A 104 7.36 -8.95 -11.90
N SER A 105 7.32 -9.16 -13.23
CA SER A 105 8.43 -9.70 -14.02
C SER A 105 8.31 -9.29 -15.46
N PHE A 106 9.44 -9.19 -16.16
CA PHE A 106 9.45 -8.95 -17.60
C PHE A 106 10.68 -9.55 -18.26
N TYR A 107 10.60 -9.67 -19.57
CA TYR A 107 11.73 -9.98 -20.41
C TYR A 107 11.69 -9.15 -21.69
N ILE A 108 12.86 -8.80 -22.19
CA ILE A 108 13.06 -8.22 -23.53
C ILE A 108 14.27 -8.91 -24.13
N ARG A 109 14.12 -9.42 -25.34
CA ARG A 109 15.19 -10.12 -26.06
C ARG A 109 15.18 -9.78 -27.54
N SER A 110 16.35 -9.72 -28.13
CA SER A 110 16.49 -9.65 -29.59
C SER A 110 16.20 -11.03 -30.19
N THR A 111 15.31 -11.08 -31.17
CA THR A 111 14.97 -12.27 -31.97
C THR A 111 15.50 -12.20 -33.39
N GLY A 112 16.20 -11.13 -33.71
CA GLY A 112 16.86 -10.87 -34.98
C GLY A 112 17.52 -9.49 -34.96
N PRO A 113 18.28 -9.12 -36.00
CA PRO A 113 19.03 -7.86 -36.00
C PRO A 113 18.12 -6.61 -35.91
N ARG A 114 16.84 -6.74 -36.23
CA ARG A 114 15.88 -5.62 -36.23
C ARG A 114 14.59 -5.93 -35.46
N ARG A 115 14.61 -6.93 -34.55
CA ARG A 115 13.39 -7.36 -33.88
C ARG A 115 13.59 -7.65 -32.41
N PHE A 116 12.72 -7.09 -31.57
CA PHE A 116 12.59 -7.43 -30.17
C PHE A 116 11.33 -8.28 -29.94
N SER A 117 11.40 -9.22 -29.02
CA SER A 117 10.25 -9.87 -28.41
C SER A 117 10.25 -9.54 -26.94
N ALA A 118 9.15 -9.05 -26.42
CA ALA A 118 9.01 -8.64 -25.02
C ALA A 118 7.74 -9.23 -24.40
N GLY A 119 7.79 -9.41 -23.10
CA GLY A 119 6.62 -9.77 -22.31
C GLY A 119 6.79 -9.33 -20.86
N ALA A 120 5.67 -9.03 -20.24
CA ALA A 120 5.59 -8.64 -18.84
C ALA A 120 4.42 -9.37 -18.16
N THR A 121 4.64 -9.76 -16.92
CA THR A 121 3.56 -10.18 -16.02
C THR A 121 3.17 -8.98 -15.17
N VAL A 122 1.94 -8.53 -15.35
CA VAL A 122 1.34 -7.45 -14.55
C VAL A 122 0.56 -8.08 -13.41
N THR A 123 0.84 -7.65 -12.19
CA THR A 123 0.12 -8.06 -10.98
C THR A 123 -0.52 -6.87 -10.31
N ALA A 124 -1.66 -7.07 -9.68
CA ALA A 124 -2.34 -6.02 -8.92
C ALA A 124 -2.91 -6.58 -7.62
N SER A 125 -2.62 -5.90 -6.52
CA SER A 125 -3.30 -6.15 -5.26
C SER A 125 -4.57 -5.31 -5.21
N VAL A 126 -5.72 -5.97 -5.19
CA VAL A 126 -7.03 -5.32 -5.16
C VAL A 126 -7.61 -5.41 -3.76
N ARG A 127 -7.97 -4.27 -3.19
CA ARG A 127 -8.65 -4.14 -1.90
C ARG A 127 -10.13 -3.94 -2.15
N CYS A 128 -10.96 -4.87 -1.68
CA CYS A 128 -12.41 -4.82 -1.83
C CYS A 128 -13.05 -4.24 -0.57
N ILE A 129 -13.80 -3.17 -0.72
CA ILE A 129 -14.56 -2.53 0.34
C ILE A 129 -16.04 -2.84 0.12
N SER A 130 -16.73 -3.29 1.16
CA SER A 130 -18.17 -3.56 1.14
C SER A 130 -18.90 -2.88 2.28
N PHE A 131 -20.19 -2.63 2.08
CA PHE A 131 -21.09 -2.32 3.18
C PHE A 131 -21.51 -3.64 3.85
N ASP A 132 -21.47 -3.66 5.16
CA ASP A 132 -22.03 -4.72 5.98
C ASP A 132 -23.09 -4.11 6.92
N GLU A 133 -23.99 -4.94 7.40
CA GLU A 133 -25.06 -4.53 8.28
C GLU A 133 -25.20 -5.52 9.42
N ILE A 134 -25.16 -5.01 10.64
CA ILE A 134 -25.48 -5.79 11.83
C ILE A 134 -26.76 -5.19 12.42
N SER A 135 -27.83 -5.99 12.37
CA SER A 135 -29.11 -5.65 12.97
C SER A 135 -29.44 -6.64 14.09
N CYS A 136 -29.91 -6.11 15.20
CA CYS A 136 -30.47 -6.90 16.26
C CYS A 136 -31.99 -6.77 16.22
N THR A 137 -32.68 -7.89 16.16
CA THR A 137 -34.15 -7.96 16.03
C THR A 137 -34.80 -8.62 17.26
N GLY A 138 -36.10 -8.48 17.42
CA GLY A 138 -36.88 -9.16 18.46
C GLY A 138 -37.80 -8.22 19.22
N ASP A 139 -38.88 -8.76 19.73
CA ASP A 139 -39.94 -8.05 20.48
C ASP A 139 -39.47 -7.52 21.84
N ALA A 140 -38.38 -8.07 22.39
CA ALA A 140 -37.73 -7.53 23.57
C ALA A 140 -37.25 -6.06 23.36
N PHE A 141 -36.97 -5.66 22.13
CA PHE A 141 -36.52 -4.30 21.80
C PHE A 141 -37.66 -3.31 21.55
N GLU A 142 -38.89 -3.80 21.39
CA GLU A 142 -40.07 -2.94 21.20
C GLU A 142 -40.44 -2.17 22.49
N ASN A 143 -40.07 -2.70 23.66
CA ASN A 143 -40.28 -2.09 24.97
C ASN A 143 -38.97 -1.46 25.49
N SER A 144 -38.52 -0.39 24.86
CA SER A 144 -37.20 0.19 25.02
C SER A 144 -36.79 0.62 26.45
N GLU A 145 -37.75 0.92 27.34
CA GLU A 145 -37.47 1.37 28.71
C GLU A 145 -37.03 0.25 29.66
N MET A 146 -37.35 -1.00 29.36
CA MET A 146 -37.08 -2.16 30.24
C MET A 146 -35.91 -3.03 29.74
N VAL A 147 -35.44 -2.84 28.49
CA VAL A 147 -34.34 -3.61 27.91
C VAL A 147 -33.01 -3.09 28.41
N GLN A 148 -32.25 -3.98 29.01
CA GLN A 148 -30.86 -3.75 29.39
C GLN A 148 -29.94 -4.41 28.37
N ARG A 149 -28.99 -3.69 27.82
CA ARG A 149 -28.06 -4.18 26.78
C ARG A 149 -26.63 -4.12 27.28
N LEU A 150 -25.90 -5.16 26.98
CA LEU A 150 -24.45 -5.15 27.08
C LEU A 150 -23.90 -4.88 25.67
N GLU A 151 -23.18 -3.79 25.52
CA GLU A 151 -22.64 -3.34 24.24
C GLU A 151 -21.12 -3.51 24.19
N SER A 152 -20.60 -3.77 23.03
CA SER A 152 -19.15 -3.81 22.77
C SER A 152 -18.82 -3.04 21.50
N VAL A 153 -17.69 -2.38 21.52
CA VAL A 153 -17.15 -1.71 20.33
C VAL A 153 -16.38 -2.72 19.50
N LEU A 154 -16.65 -2.72 18.20
CA LEU A 154 -15.93 -3.42 17.16
C LEU A 154 -15.11 -2.39 16.40
N ASN A 155 -13.82 -2.66 16.20
CA ASN A 155 -12.93 -1.82 15.40
C ASN A 155 -12.69 -2.53 14.06
N LEU A 156 -13.43 -2.15 13.06
CA LEU A 156 -13.47 -2.83 11.75
C LEU A 156 -12.49 -2.16 10.80
N ARG A 157 -11.49 -2.89 10.34
CA ARG A 157 -10.54 -2.36 9.35
C ARG A 157 -11.26 -1.88 8.11
N CYS A 158 -11.00 -0.66 7.73
CA CYS A 158 -11.50 -0.03 6.52
C CYS A 158 -10.39 0.77 5.83
N ALA A 159 -10.63 1.11 4.57
CA ALA A 159 -9.77 2.00 3.80
C ALA A 159 -10.63 2.99 3.01
N ALA A 160 -10.11 4.17 2.79
CA ALA A 160 -10.66 5.16 1.90
C ALA A 160 -9.58 5.59 0.90
N GLU A 161 -9.99 5.96 -0.31
CA GLU A 161 -9.10 6.48 -1.33
C GLU A 161 -9.35 7.99 -1.48
N SER A 162 -8.28 8.77 -1.60
CA SER A 162 -8.37 10.19 -1.92
C SER A 162 -8.78 10.39 -3.38
N GLU A 163 -9.08 11.62 -3.73
CA GLU A 163 -9.09 12.01 -5.14
C GLU A 163 -7.74 11.75 -5.80
N HIS A 164 -7.78 11.56 -7.14
CA HIS A 164 -6.60 11.44 -7.98
C HIS A 164 -6.29 12.79 -8.61
N VAL A 165 -5.06 13.26 -8.47
CA VAL A 165 -4.60 14.53 -9.04
C VAL A 165 -3.38 14.29 -9.92
N GLU A 166 -3.42 14.79 -11.15
CA GLU A 166 -2.28 14.80 -12.05
C GLU A 166 -1.57 16.15 -11.98
N ARG A 167 -0.24 16.11 -11.84
CA ARG A 167 0.65 17.27 -11.83
C ARG A 167 1.76 17.14 -12.86
N GLU A 168 1.94 18.16 -13.67
CA GLU A 168 3.08 18.26 -14.56
C GLU A 168 4.21 19.03 -13.86
N LEU A 169 5.38 18.38 -13.75
CA LEU A 169 6.59 18.93 -13.17
C LEU A 169 7.69 18.95 -14.21
N SER A 170 8.35 20.09 -14.40
CA SER A 170 9.33 20.28 -15.46
C SER A 170 10.57 21.04 -15.00
N GLY A 171 11.63 20.92 -15.75
CA GLY A 171 12.85 21.67 -15.52
C GLY A 171 13.95 21.39 -16.54
N SER A 172 14.89 22.31 -16.63
CA SER A 172 16.16 22.10 -17.32
C SER A 172 17.04 21.18 -16.49
N ILE A 173 17.48 20.06 -17.05
CA ILE A 173 18.33 19.08 -16.34
C ILE A 173 19.80 19.24 -16.65
N GLU A 174 20.15 19.78 -17.83
CA GLU A 174 21.53 19.94 -18.28
C GLU A 174 21.62 21.05 -19.31
N ARG A 175 22.76 21.75 -19.34
CA ARG A 175 23.12 22.71 -20.35
C ARG A 175 24.47 22.37 -20.94
N LEU A 176 24.52 22.21 -22.25
CA LEU A 176 25.71 21.83 -23.02
C LEU A 176 26.17 23.02 -23.85
N ASP A 177 27.05 23.83 -23.29
CA ASP A 177 27.56 25.01 -23.97
C ASP A 177 28.44 24.61 -25.15
N GLY A 178 28.17 25.22 -26.32
CA GLY A 178 28.89 24.97 -27.57
C GLY A 178 28.51 23.70 -28.32
N ALA A 179 27.62 22.84 -27.76
CA ALA A 179 27.15 21.64 -28.46
C ALA A 179 26.08 21.98 -29.49
N THR A 180 26.10 21.29 -30.60
CA THR A 180 25.06 21.37 -31.63
C THR A 180 24.01 20.25 -31.46
N LEU A 181 22.83 20.42 -32.06
CA LEU A 181 21.74 19.46 -31.94
C LEU A 181 22.13 18.05 -32.42
N ASP A 182 22.98 17.98 -33.47
CA ASP A 182 23.40 16.70 -34.05
C ASP A 182 24.41 15.95 -33.17
N GLU A 183 25.06 16.63 -32.23
CA GLU A 183 26.03 16.05 -31.29
C GLU A 183 25.41 15.50 -30.02
N VAL A 184 24.14 15.79 -29.76
CA VAL A 184 23.43 15.41 -28.52
C VAL A 184 22.35 14.39 -28.77
N GLY A 185 22.53 13.22 -28.19
CA GLY A 185 21.52 12.12 -28.21
C GLY A 185 20.94 11.84 -26.84
N ILE A 186 19.60 11.71 -26.76
CA ILE A 186 18.90 11.21 -25.58
C ILE A 186 18.71 9.71 -25.76
N LEU A 187 19.44 8.91 -24.98
CA LEU A 187 19.37 7.45 -25.03
C LEU A 187 18.22 6.88 -24.19
N PHE A 188 17.95 7.51 -23.05
CA PHE A 188 16.92 7.09 -22.14
C PHE A 188 16.49 8.29 -21.29
N SER A 189 15.20 8.40 -20.99
CA SER A 189 14.69 9.44 -20.10
C SER A 189 13.66 8.85 -19.16
N GLY A 190 13.77 9.17 -17.90
CA GLY A 190 12.87 8.69 -16.90
C GLY A 190 12.62 9.71 -15.81
N ALA A 191 11.63 9.41 -14.99
CA ALA A 191 11.37 10.14 -13.77
C ALA A 191 11.11 9.15 -12.63
N ARG A 192 11.45 9.54 -11.42
CA ARG A 192 11.12 8.79 -10.20
C ARG A 192 10.50 9.75 -9.20
N VAL A 193 9.38 9.37 -8.65
CA VAL A 193 8.67 10.16 -7.64
C VAL A 193 8.86 9.54 -6.26
N THR A 194 9.07 10.39 -5.26
CA THR A 194 9.10 10.00 -3.85
C THR A 194 8.19 10.92 -3.08
N VAL A 195 7.26 10.37 -2.33
CA VAL A 195 6.54 11.11 -1.28
C VAL A 195 7.39 10.98 -0.01
N ASN A 196 7.83 12.10 0.53
CA ASN A 196 8.62 12.11 1.76
C ASN A 196 7.71 12.15 2.99
N ARG A 197 6.50 12.71 2.85
CA ARG A 197 5.54 12.88 3.94
C ARG A 197 4.11 12.86 3.44
N ALA A 198 3.22 12.19 4.20
CA ALA A 198 1.78 12.20 4.01
C ALA A 198 1.12 12.42 5.37
N VAL A 199 0.36 13.52 5.54
CA VAL A 199 -0.25 13.88 6.82
C VAL A 199 -1.65 14.44 6.62
N ALA A 200 -2.54 14.19 7.59
CA ALA A 200 -3.86 14.80 7.61
C ALA A 200 -3.76 16.33 7.65
N GLU A 201 -4.53 17.01 6.81
CA GLU A 201 -4.67 18.45 6.81
C GLU A 201 -6.11 18.88 6.44
N GLY A 202 -6.86 19.37 7.42
CA GLY A 202 -8.29 19.67 7.22
C GLY A 202 -9.09 18.44 6.85
N ASP A 203 -9.82 18.51 5.74
CA ASP A 203 -10.61 17.40 5.19
C ASP A 203 -9.82 16.63 4.10
N GLY A 204 -8.49 16.66 4.16
CA GLY A 204 -7.64 16.05 3.15
C GLY A 204 -6.35 15.49 3.71
N VAL A 205 -5.49 15.04 2.80
CA VAL A 205 -4.13 14.61 3.07
C VAL A 205 -3.14 15.48 2.30
N ARG A 206 -2.17 16.07 2.99
CA ARG A 206 -1.05 16.78 2.37
C ARG A 206 0.06 15.80 2.07
N LEU A 207 0.46 15.76 0.80
CA LEU A 207 1.60 15.02 0.28
C LEU A 207 2.75 15.99 0.00
N GLU A 208 3.91 15.76 0.59
CA GLU A 208 5.14 16.49 0.31
C GLU A 208 6.14 15.50 -0.29
N GLY A 209 6.76 15.87 -1.40
CA GLY A 209 7.66 14.96 -2.09
C GLY A 209 8.56 15.63 -3.11
N GLU A 210 9.20 14.80 -3.90
CA GLU A 210 10.11 15.21 -4.95
C GLU A 210 10.01 14.30 -6.17
N VAL A 211 10.19 14.86 -7.34
CA VAL A 211 10.37 14.15 -8.60
C VAL A 211 11.80 14.32 -9.07
N ARG A 212 12.50 13.23 -9.27
CA ARG A 212 13.83 13.20 -9.88
C ARG A 212 13.64 12.95 -11.37
N LEU A 213 13.88 13.97 -12.17
CA LEU A 213 13.95 13.91 -13.64
C LEU A 213 15.37 13.51 -14.01
N TYR A 214 15.53 12.55 -14.92
CA TYR A 214 16.87 12.13 -15.35
C TYR A 214 16.87 11.67 -16.81
N SER A 215 18.02 11.87 -17.45
CA SER A 215 18.22 11.44 -18.83
C SER A 215 19.64 10.90 -19.01
N LEU A 216 19.74 9.75 -19.64
CA LEU A 216 21.01 9.18 -20.07
C LEU A 216 21.38 9.80 -21.43
N LEU A 217 22.45 10.56 -21.45
CA LEU A 217 22.86 11.35 -22.59
C LEU A 217 24.09 10.74 -23.28
N SER A 218 24.09 10.82 -24.60
CA SER A 218 25.25 10.61 -25.46
C SER A 218 25.60 11.91 -26.11
N VAL A 219 26.84 12.37 -25.90
CA VAL A 219 27.38 13.59 -26.54
C VAL A 219 28.62 13.17 -27.33
N ASP A 220 28.71 13.62 -28.56
CA ASP A 220 29.84 13.27 -29.43
C ASP A 220 31.19 13.60 -28.75
N GLY A 221 32.09 12.61 -28.73
CA GLY A 221 33.40 12.72 -28.09
C GLY A 221 33.42 12.57 -26.56
N ALA A 222 32.26 12.37 -25.91
CA ALA A 222 32.16 12.15 -24.47
C ALA A 222 31.57 10.76 -24.14
N PRO A 223 31.91 10.17 -22.96
CA PRO A 223 31.23 8.98 -22.48
C PRO A 223 29.77 9.28 -22.20
N ILE A 224 28.91 8.23 -22.27
CA ILE A 224 27.52 8.29 -21.80
C ILE A 224 27.52 8.71 -20.33
N TYR A 225 26.63 9.61 -19.95
CA TYR A 225 26.45 10.04 -18.56
C TYR A 225 24.99 10.35 -18.24
N LEU A 226 24.67 10.38 -16.96
CA LEU A 226 23.34 10.71 -16.45
C LEU A 226 23.27 12.19 -16.10
N ALA A 227 22.38 12.92 -16.75
CA ALA A 227 21.95 14.26 -16.33
C ALA A 227 20.68 14.15 -15.50
N GLU A 228 20.57 14.93 -14.42
CA GLU A 228 19.43 14.83 -13.52
C GLU A 228 19.09 16.10 -12.78
N LYS A 229 17.82 16.22 -12.38
CA LYS A 229 17.33 17.31 -11.56
C LYS A 229 16.20 16.84 -10.65
N THR A 230 16.24 17.26 -9.41
CA THR A 230 15.16 17.04 -8.45
C THR A 230 14.25 18.26 -8.39
N VAL A 231 12.93 18.04 -8.54
CA VAL A 231 11.88 19.06 -8.49
C VAL A 231 10.95 18.71 -7.31
N PRO A 232 10.87 19.56 -6.28
CA PRO A 232 9.97 19.32 -5.16
C PRO A 232 8.51 19.58 -5.55
N PHE A 233 7.57 18.89 -4.86
CA PHE A 233 6.15 19.16 -4.96
C PHE A 233 5.46 19.11 -3.59
N GLU A 234 4.34 19.80 -3.50
CA GLU A 234 3.41 19.75 -2.39
C GLU A 234 1.99 19.77 -2.96
N GLU A 235 1.12 18.86 -2.48
CA GLU A 235 -0.27 18.73 -2.93
C GLU A 235 -1.18 18.34 -1.77
N ILE A 236 -2.40 18.87 -1.75
CA ILE A 236 -3.44 18.51 -0.79
C ILE A 236 -4.54 17.79 -1.56
N LEU A 237 -4.76 16.51 -1.22
CA LEU A 237 -5.77 15.66 -1.83
C LEU A 237 -6.98 15.55 -0.89
N GLN A 238 -8.18 15.66 -1.44
CA GLN A 238 -9.41 15.50 -0.68
C GLN A 238 -9.67 14.04 -0.34
N ILE A 239 -10.04 13.77 0.92
CA ILE A 239 -10.41 12.44 1.40
C ILE A 239 -11.37 12.59 2.59
N ASP A 240 -12.53 11.95 2.51
CA ASP A 240 -13.54 12.04 3.57
C ASP A 240 -13.04 11.36 4.85
N GLY A 241 -13.12 12.07 5.98
CA GLY A 241 -12.78 11.53 7.30
C GLY A 241 -11.28 11.48 7.61
N ALA A 242 -10.47 12.32 6.97
CA ALA A 242 -9.00 12.31 7.04
C ALA A 242 -8.40 12.31 8.48
N GLY A 243 -9.08 12.86 9.48
CA GLY A 243 -8.52 13.12 10.81
C GLY A 243 -8.03 11.88 11.58
N ASP A 244 -8.66 10.73 11.37
CA ASP A 244 -8.38 9.48 12.11
C ASP A 244 -7.67 8.42 11.25
N MET A 245 -7.18 8.80 10.06
CA MET A 245 -6.57 7.90 9.11
C MET A 245 -5.04 7.93 9.16
N THR A 246 -4.43 6.79 8.89
CA THR A 246 -3.01 6.71 8.54
C THR A 246 -2.88 6.58 7.03
N PHE A 247 -2.07 7.46 6.41
CA PHE A 247 -2.01 7.55 4.97
C PHE A 247 -0.86 6.75 4.37
N ILE A 248 -1.18 5.99 3.33
CA ILE A 248 -0.23 5.34 2.43
C ILE A 248 -0.31 6.09 1.10
N PRO A 249 0.66 6.95 0.78
CA PRO A 249 0.65 7.68 -0.47
C PRO A 249 0.89 6.75 -1.65
N ASN A 250 0.26 7.07 -2.77
CA ASN A 250 0.54 6.51 -4.08
C ASN A 250 0.92 7.64 -5.02
N ALA A 251 2.09 7.51 -5.64
CA ALA A 251 2.59 8.48 -6.61
C ALA A 251 3.21 7.70 -7.76
N GLU A 252 2.72 7.94 -8.95
CA GLU A 252 3.12 7.23 -10.17
C GLU A 252 3.45 8.22 -11.28
N ILE A 253 4.40 7.86 -12.13
CA ILE A 253 4.75 8.65 -13.30
C ILE A 253 3.92 8.14 -14.47
N SER A 254 3.02 8.97 -15.00
CA SER A 254 2.16 8.62 -16.14
C SER A 254 2.84 8.89 -17.48
N THR A 255 3.59 9.99 -17.58
CA THR A 255 4.34 10.34 -18.80
C THR A 255 5.65 11.04 -18.48
N VAL A 256 6.65 10.83 -19.33
CA VAL A 256 7.92 11.56 -19.28
C VAL A 256 8.23 12.06 -20.69
N THR A 257 8.61 13.32 -20.80
CA THR A 257 9.12 13.92 -22.04
C THR A 257 10.48 14.53 -21.81
N ALA A 258 11.35 14.38 -22.80
CA ALA A 258 12.66 15.01 -22.80
C ALA A 258 12.93 15.59 -24.20
N THR A 259 13.42 16.83 -24.25
CA THR A 259 13.70 17.54 -25.49
C THR A 259 15.05 18.23 -25.41
N VAL A 260 15.75 18.24 -26.54
CA VAL A 260 16.96 19.03 -26.73
C VAL A 260 16.57 20.35 -27.40
N ASN A 261 16.76 21.46 -26.73
CA ASN A 261 16.42 22.78 -27.22
C ASN A 261 17.73 23.55 -27.58
N PRO A 262 18.05 23.72 -28.87
CA PRO A 262 19.22 24.47 -29.28
C PRO A 262 18.98 25.98 -29.08
N ASP A 263 20.02 26.71 -28.66
CA ASP A 263 20.06 28.16 -28.63
C ASP A 263 21.42 28.68 -29.20
N GLU A 264 21.65 30.00 -29.12
CA GLU A 264 22.89 30.61 -29.66
C GLU A 264 24.16 30.18 -28.91
N ALA A 265 24.05 29.69 -27.68
CA ALA A 265 25.15 29.30 -26.81
C ALA A 265 25.39 27.79 -26.74
N GLY A 266 24.43 26.97 -27.22
CA GLY A 266 24.53 25.50 -27.16
C GLY A 266 23.17 24.79 -27.14
N CYS A 267 23.08 23.72 -26.40
CA CYS A 267 21.85 22.94 -26.23
C CYS A 267 21.42 22.86 -24.77
N GLU A 268 20.13 22.99 -24.51
CA GLU A 268 19.55 22.80 -23.20
C GLU A 268 18.64 21.56 -23.22
N ILE A 269 18.79 20.68 -22.23
CA ILE A 269 17.97 19.50 -22.08
C ILE A 269 16.82 19.82 -21.12
N MET A 270 15.62 19.93 -21.68
CA MET A 270 14.40 20.15 -20.91
C MET A 270 13.66 18.85 -20.71
N MET A 271 13.19 18.62 -19.49
CA MET A 271 12.34 17.48 -19.16
C MET A 271 11.05 17.90 -18.48
N SER A 272 9.99 17.15 -18.74
CA SER A 272 8.78 17.17 -17.92
C SER A 272 8.31 15.76 -17.61
N ALA A 273 7.64 15.63 -16.47
CA ALA A 273 6.96 14.40 -16.05
C ALA A 273 5.56 14.74 -15.54
N ALA A 274 4.56 14.00 -15.98
CA ALA A 274 3.24 14.01 -15.37
C ALA A 274 3.22 12.98 -14.26
N VAL A 275 2.81 13.42 -13.08
CA VAL A 275 2.76 12.62 -11.85
C VAL A 275 1.33 12.49 -11.42
N GLU A 276 0.83 11.26 -11.31
CA GLU A 276 -0.45 10.95 -10.70
C GLU A 276 -0.25 10.74 -9.20
N LEU A 277 -0.99 11.51 -8.40
CA LEU A 277 -0.93 11.51 -6.94
C LEU A 277 -2.26 11.04 -6.37
N SER A 278 -2.21 10.09 -5.46
CA SER A 278 -3.34 9.66 -4.63
C SER A 278 -2.85 9.18 -3.27
N ALA A 279 -3.76 8.91 -2.36
CA ALA A 279 -3.44 8.32 -1.06
C ALA A 279 -4.54 7.36 -0.62
N ILE A 280 -4.14 6.30 0.07
CA ILE A 280 -5.06 5.39 0.75
C ILE A 280 -4.98 5.69 2.24
N GLY A 281 -6.10 6.10 2.83
CA GLY A 281 -6.27 6.25 4.27
C GLY A 281 -6.71 4.93 4.88
N GLU A 282 -5.91 4.34 5.74
CA GLU A 282 -6.23 3.14 6.52
C GLU A 282 -6.76 3.56 7.89
N TYR A 283 -7.87 2.98 8.34
CA TYR A 283 -8.49 3.31 9.62
C TYR A 283 -9.33 2.15 10.17
N ASN A 284 -9.75 2.28 11.42
CA ASN A 284 -10.76 1.40 12.01
C ASN A 284 -12.09 2.14 12.08
N GLU A 285 -13.09 1.64 11.38
CA GLU A 285 -14.48 2.04 11.57
C GLU A 285 -14.97 1.51 12.91
N ARG A 286 -15.47 2.40 13.78
CA ARG A 286 -15.99 2.03 15.09
C ARG A 286 -17.48 1.74 15.03
N MET A 287 -17.85 0.52 15.36
CA MET A 287 -19.23 0.11 15.44
C MET A 287 -19.55 -0.41 16.84
N THR A 288 -20.65 0.05 17.41
CA THR A 288 -21.19 -0.48 18.65
C THR A 288 -22.22 -1.57 18.34
N SER A 289 -22.05 -2.74 18.92
CA SER A 289 -22.99 -3.86 18.77
C SER A 289 -23.36 -4.45 20.12
N ALA A 290 -24.63 -4.84 20.27
CA ALA A 290 -25.07 -5.56 21.44
C ALA A 290 -24.44 -6.96 21.47
N THR A 291 -23.85 -7.33 22.58
CA THR A 291 -23.30 -8.66 22.85
C THR A 291 -24.21 -9.51 23.69
N ASP A 292 -25.09 -8.87 24.47
CA ASP A 292 -26.13 -9.53 25.26
C ASP A 292 -27.29 -8.56 25.56
N ALA A 293 -28.44 -9.07 25.91
CA ALA A 293 -29.57 -8.29 26.39
C ALA A 293 -30.46 -9.10 27.33
N PHE A 294 -31.20 -8.40 28.20
CA PHE A 294 -32.31 -8.98 28.96
C PHE A 294 -33.35 -7.89 29.24
N VAL A 295 -34.55 -8.33 29.59
CA VAL A 295 -35.64 -7.46 30.02
C VAL A 295 -35.91 -7.68 31.50
N ALA A 296 -35.90 -6.60 32.28
CA ALA A 296 -36.17 -6.68 33.70
C ALA A 296 -37.62 -7.17 33.97
N GLY A 297 -37.77 -8.25 34.76
CA GLY A 297 -39.04 -8.84 35.10
C GLY A 297 -39.64 -9.76 34.02
N ALA A 298 -38.93 -10.07 32.97
CA ALA A 298 -39.34 -10.99 31.92
C ALA A 298 -38.22 -11.98 31.58
N SER A 299 -38.56 -13.10 30.98
CA SER A 299 -37.58 -14.03 30.43
C SER A 299 -37.34 -13.70 28.96
N THR A 300 -36.09 -13.78 28.52
CA THR A 300 -35.70 -13.52 27.14
C THR A 300 -34.98 -14.73 26.55
N GLU A 301 -35.30 -15.06 25.31
CA GLU A 301 -34.57 -16.02 24.49
C GLU A 301 -33.70 -15.25 23.52
N ASN A 302 -32.36 -15.35 23.69
CA ASN A 302 -31.37 -14.64 22.92
C ASN A 302 -30.73 -15.59 21.92
N SER A 303 -30.58 -15.13 20.66
CA SER A 303 -29.75 -15.80 19.67
C SER A 303 -28.47 -15.00 19.38
N TYR A 304 -27.39 -15.73 19.21
CA TYR A 304 -26.06 -15.14 19.06
C TYR A 304 -25.38 -15.63 17.79
N ARG A 305 -24.47 -14.81 17.28
CA ARG A 305 -23.60 -15.16 16.15
C ARG A 305 -22.16 -14.78 16.49
N GLU A 306 -21.22 -15.66 16.15
CA GLU A 306 -19.82 -15.29 16.13
C GLU A 306 -19.56 -14.41 14.90
N TYR A 307 -19.08 -13.20 15.13
CA TYR A 307 -18.70 -12.25 14.09
C TYR A 307 -17.18 -12.12 14.05
N ARG A 308 -16.61 -12.56 12.94
CA ARG A 308 -15.17 -12.49 12.68
C ARG A 308 -14.88 -11.30 11.78
N TYR A 309 -13.92 -10.46 12.15
CA TYR A 309 -13.55 -9.26 11.43
C TYR A 309 -12.04 -8.98 11.50
N SER A 310 -11.55 -8.18 10.57
CA SER A 310 -10.18 -7.67 10.58
C SER A 310 -10.12 -6.34 11.32
N GLU A 311 -9.10 -6.15 12.13
CA GLU A 311 -8.78 -4.91 12.85
C GLU A 311 -7.45 -4.38 12.35
N LEU A 312 -7.38 -3.08 12.06
CA LEU A 312 -6.13 -2.40 11.75
C LEU A 312 -5.33 -2.21 13.03
N TYR A 313 -4.09 -2.70 13.04
CA TYR A 313 -3.16 -2.48 14.13
C TYR A 313 -2.28 -1.28 13.86
N ASP A 314 -1.71 -1.23 12.64
CA ASP A 314 -0.83 -0.15 12.21
C ASP A 314 -0.78 -0.07 10.68
N ALA A 315 -0.48 1.11 10.17
CA ALA A 315 -0.14 1.32 8.77
C ALA A 315 1.02 2.30 8.69
N CYS A 316 1.99 2.02 7.84
CA CYS A 316 3.14 2.89 7.69
C CYS A 316 3.59 3.04 6.24
N TYR A 317 4.11 4.21 5.95
CA TYR A 317 4.87 4.53 4.77
C TYR A 317 6.26 4.98 5.20
N ALA A 318 7.30 4.30 4.74
CA ALA A 318 8.67 4.57 5.13
C ALA A 318 9.57 4.71 3.90
N VAL A 319 10.51 5.65 3.99
CA VAL A 319 11.60 5.80 3.03
C VAL A 319 12.89 5.33 3.69
N ILE A 320 13.52 4.33 3.08
CA ILE A 320 14.72 3.68 3.57
C ILE A 320 15.90 4.10 2.70
N LEU A 321 16.97 4.54 3.33
CA LEU A 321 18.24 4.85 2.67
C LEU A 321 19.28 3.82 3.11
N GLY A 322 19.95 3.20 2.15
CA GLY A 322 20.98 2.23 2.43
C GLY A 322 22.18 2.32 1.49
N VAL A 323 23.27 1.72 1.90
CA VAL A 323 24.50 1.59 1.14
C VAL A 323 25.04 0.17 1.29
N GLY A 324 25.47 -0.40 0.17
CA GLY A 324 26.16 -1.68 0.15
C GLY A 324 27.43 -1.61 -0.67
N GLU A 325 28.39 -2.46 -0.37
CA GLU A 325 29.66 -2.52 -1.07
C GLU A 325 29.88 -3.90 -1.70
N LEU A 326 30.33 -3.91 -2.94
CA LEU A 326 30.64 -5.10 -3.72
C LEU A 326 32.04 -4.97 -4.33
N SER A 327 32.75 -6.09 -4.51
CA SER A 327 33.99 -6.06 -5.31
C SER A 327 33.67 -5.78 -6.77
N SER A 328 34.52 -4.99 -7.44
CA SER A 328 34.35 -4.62 -8.85
C SER A 328 34.16 -5.84 -9.76
N GLU A 329 34.87 -6.94 -9.50
CA GLU A 329 34.76 -8.22 -10.24
C GLU A 329 33.36 -8.87 -10.15
N LYS A 330 32.62 -8.66 -9.03
CA LYS A 330 31.26 -9.15 -8.88
C LYS A 330 30.23 -8.33 -9.64
N VAL A 331 30.54 -7.07 -9.91
CA VAL A 331 29.69 -6.13 -10.64
C VAL A 331 29.91 -6.25 -12.14
N CYS A 332 31.16 -6.29 -12.58
CA CYS A 332 31.53 -6.41 -13.98
C CYS A 332 32.87 -7.15 -14.12
N SER A 333 32.98 -8.03 -15.13
CA SER A 333 34.23 -8.74 -15.46
C SER A 333 35.24 -7.87 -16.22
N GLU A 334 34.77 -6.77 -16.80
CA GLU A 334 35.60 -5.80 -17.53
C GLU A 334 36.08 -4.69 -16.59
N LYS A 335 37.13 -3.97 -16.96
CA LYS A 335 37.63 -2.87 -16.15
C LYS A 335 36.65 -1.72 -16.12
N LEU A 336 35.95 -1.57 -15.01
CA LEU A 336 34.98 -0.48 -14.77
C LEU A 336 35.68 0.87 -14.78
N ARG A 337 35.05 1.83 -15.44
CA ARG A 337 35.40 3.24 -15.42
C ARG A 337 34.37 4.06 -14.67
N ASP A 338 33.09 3.83 -14.99
CA ASP A 338 31.96 4.53 -14.41
C ASP A 338 30.67 3.71 -14.56
N ILE A 339 29.65 4.01 -13.74
CA ILE A 339 28.33 3.40 -13.81
C ILE A 339 27.31 4.53 -13.93
N PRO A 340 27.02 4.99 -15.16
CA PRO A 340 26.12 6.13 -15.38
C PRO A 340 24.68 5.85 -14.98
N TYR A 341 24.19 4.60 -15.07
CA TYR A 341 22.80 4.32 -14.78
C TYR A 341 22.57 2.96 -14.13
N LEU A 342 21.76 2.94 -13.08
CA LEU A 342 21.27 1.73 -12.41
C LEU A 342 19.76 1.79 -12.21
N SER A 343 19.11 0.66 -12.41
CA SER A 343 17.72 0.39 -12.01
C SER A 343 17.66 -0.94 -11.29
N GLY A 344 16.57 -1.23 -10.58
CA GLY A 344 16.48 -2.49 -9.87
C GLY A 344 15.10 -2.82 -9.34
N THR A 345 15.01 -4.01 -8.75
CA THR A 345 13.81 -4.53 -8.09
C THR A 345 14.19 -5.15 -6.76
N VAL A 346 13.31 -5.04 -5.76
CA VAL A 346 13.47 -5.69 -4.46
C VAL A 346 12.73 -7.02 -4.48
N LYS A 347 13.42 -8.08 -4.06
CA LYS A 347 12.80 -9.38 -3.77
C LYS A 347 12.97 -9.69 -2.29
N LEU A 348 11.90 -9.59 -1.53
CA LEU A 348 11.90 -10.01 -0.14
C LEU A 348 11.97 -11.54 -0.04
N SER A 349 12.80 -12.04 0.85
CA SER A 349 12.95 -13.46 1.20
C SER A 349 12.27 -13.79 2.53
N SER A 350 12.28 -12.85 3.46
CA SER A 350 11.62 -12.99 4.76
C SER A 350 11.13 -11.63 5.28
N VAL A 351 10.02 -11.70 6.00
CA VAL A 351 9.46 -10.57 6.75
C VAL A 351 9.11 -11.09 8.13
N SER A 352 9.59 -10.42 9.17
CA SER A 352 9.38 -10.82 10.56
C SER A 352 8.88 -9.63 11.39
N LEU A 353 7.78 -9.85 12.13
CA LEU A 353 7.28 -8.87 13.10
C LEU A 353 8.01 -9.03 14.42
N LEU A 354 8.59 -7.94 14.94
CA LEU A 354 9.40 -7.88 16.14
C LEU A 354 8.83 -6.84 17.13
N GLY A 355 7.61 -7.09 17.62
CA GLY A 355 6.91 -6.17 18.52
C GLY A 355 6.35 -4.95 17.78
N ASP A 356 7.04 -3.82 17.86
CA ASP A 356 6.70 -2.54 17.21
C ASP A 356 7.52 -2.24 15.95
N GLU A 357 8.29 -3.22 15.49
CA GLU A 357 9.08 -3.16 14.25
C GLU A 357 8.81 -4.35 13.34
N ALA A 358 9.00 -4.15 12.05
CA ALA A 358 9.09 -5.22 11.06
C ALA A 358 10.49 -5.25 10.45
N GLU A 359 11.12 -6.42 10.43
CA GLU A 359 12.41 -6.68 9.78
C GLU A 359 12.17 -7.27 8.40
N LEU A 360 12.77 -6.66 7.38
CA LEU A 360 12.59 -6.94 5.96
C LEU A 360 13.92 -7.37 5.38
N CYS A 361 14.10 -8.66 5.14
CA CYS A 361 15.33 -9.16 4.54
C CYS A 361 15.07 -9.71 3.15
N GLY A 362 16.01 -9.50 2.23
CA GLY A 362 15.90 -9.90 0.84
C GLY A 362 17.12 -9.51 0.00
N GLU A 363 16.90 -9.33 -1.28
CA GLU A 363 17.90 -8.90 -2.23
C GLU A 363 17.40 -7.74 -3.10
N LEU A 364 18.23 -6.73 -3.31
CA LEU A 364 18.09 -5.72 -4.33
C LEU A 364 18.77 -6.24 -5.60
N ARG A 365 17.99 -6.58 -6.62
CA ARG A 365 18.48 -7.00 -7.94
C ARG A 365 18.65 -5.77 -8.79
N VAL A 366 19.87 -5.57 -9.26
CA VAL A 366 20.28 -4.37 -9.98
C VAL A 366 20.65 -4.72 -11.40
N THR A 367 20.21 -3.89 -12.33
CA THR A 367 20.60 -3.87 -13.73
C THR A 367 21.03 -2.46 -14.11
N GLY A 368 21.87 -2.32 -15.12
CA GLY A 368 22.30 -0.99 -15.53
C GLY A 368 23.31 -0.99 -16.67
N VAL A 369 23.91 0.15 -16.88
CA VAL A 369 24.94 0.36 -17.89
C VAL A 369 26.23 0.79 -17.22
N ALA A 370 27.35 0.19 -17.62
CA ALA A 370 28.68 0.61 -17.24
C ALA A 370 29.47 1.14 -18.44
N SER A 371 30.29 2.14 -18.20
CA SER A 371 31.40 2.49 -19.06
C SER A 371 32.63 1.68 -18.65
N VAL A 372 33.20 0.94 -19.57
CA VAL A 372 34.34 0.06 -19.35
C VAL A 372 35.51 0.46 -20.29
N THR A 373 36.70 0.04 -19.92
CA THR A 373 37.88 0.24 -20.77
C THR A 373 38.21 -1.10 -21.44
N ASN A 374 38.24 -1.14 -22.79
CA ASN A 374 38.64 -2.30 -23.55
C ASN A 374 40.17 -2.53 -23.48
N GLU A 375 40.67 -3.63 -24.05
CA GLU A 375 42.09 -3.99 -24.06
C GLU A 375 42.97 -2.94 -24.80
N GLU A 376 42.37 -2.17 -25.71
CA GLU A 376 43.02 -1.12 -26.50
C GLU A 376 43.03 0.24 -25.78
N GLY A 377 42.36 0.32 -24.59
CA GLY A 377 42.26 1.55 -23.79
C GLY A 377 41.09 2.46 -24.20
N GLU A 378 40.24 2.04 -25.13
CA GLU A 378 39.09 2.79 -25.58
C GLU A 378 37.86 2.57 -24.67
N ILE A 379 36.94 3.55 -24.66
CA ILE A 379 35.70 3.48 -23.91
C ILE A 379 34.73 2.58 -24.66
N SER A 380 34.22 1.60 -23.99
CA SER A 380 33.12 0.71 -24.41
C SER A 380 32.02 0.68 -23.34
N TYR A 381 30.91 0.04 -23.63
CA TYR A 381 29.78 -0.05 -22.70
C TYR A 381 29.40 -1.51 -22.44
N SER A 382 29.11 -1.80 -21.19
CA SER A 382 28.73 -3.16 -20.76
C SER A 382 27.42 -3.13 -19.98
N ALA A 383 26.59 -4.16 -20.17
CA ALA A 383 25.39 -4.38 -19.38
C ALA A 383 25.78 -4.88 -18.00
N LEU A 384 25.19 -4.29 -16.96
CA LEU A 384 25.37 -4.72 -15.57
C LEU A 384 24.19 -5.55 -15.09
N LYS A 385 24.51 -6.59 -14.32
CA LYS A 385 23.51 -7.38 -13.58
C LYS A 385 24.15 -7.97 -12.34
N PHE A 386 23.70 -7.52 -11.16
CA PHE A 386 24.18 -8.03 -9.88
C PHE A 386 23.08 -7.99 -8.82
N SER A 387 23.32 -8.56 -7.65
CA SER A 387 22.41 -8.49 -6.51
C SER A 387 23.13 -8.05 -5.26
N LEU A 388 22.43 -7.25 -4.44
CA LEU A 388 22.88 -6.76 -3.15
C LEU A 388 21.94 -7.29 -2.06
N PRO A 389 22.43 -7.96 -1.00
CA PRO A 389 21.59 -8.31 0.12
C PRO A 389 21.14 -7.07 0.89
N ILE A 390 19.87 -7.04 1.28
CA ILE A 390 19.28 -5.98 2.11
C ILE A 390 18.63 -6.61 3.33
N CYS A 391 18.73 -5.94 4.47
CA CYS A 391 18.01 -6.29 5.69
C CYS A 391 17.74 -5.01 6.48
N GLU A 392 16.49 -4.54 6.39
CA GLU A 392 16.07 -3.23 6.85
C GLU A 392 14.97 -3.35 7.89
N ARG A 393 14.83 -2.36 8.76
CA ARG A 393 13.77 -2.31 9.77
C ARG A 393 12.90 -1.08 9.58
N ILE A 394 11.60 -1.29 9.72
CA ILE A 394 10.60 -0.24 9.72
C ILE A 394 9.76 -0.32 11.00
N LYS A 395 9.26 0.82 11.46
CA LYS A 395 8.27 0.86 12.54
C LYS A 395 6.95 0.31 12.03
N CYS A 396 6.42 -0.71 12.67
CA CYS A 396 5.13 -1.31 12.36
C CYS A 396 4.67 -2.12 13.59
N ASN A 397 3.63 -1.63 14.27
CA ASN A 397 3.19 -2.19 15.54
C ASN A 397 2.21 -3.36 15.31
N SER A 398 2.57 -4.55 15.79
CA SER A 398 1.71 -5.73 15.77
C SER A 398 0.84 -5.89 17.01
N ARG A 399 0.89 -4.95 17.96
CA ARG A 399 0.24 -5.04 19.27
C ARG A 399 0.59 -6.32 20.06
N GLY A 400 1.71 -6.98 19.69
CA GLY A 400 2.11 -8.25 20.30
C GLY A 400 1.28 -9.46 19.88
N ASP A 401 0.44 -9.32 18.85
CA ASP A 401 -0.33 -10.42 18.28
C ASP A 401 0.57 -11.30 17.39
N ALA A 402 0.73 -12.57 17.79
CA ALA A 402 1.55 -13.53 17.06
C ALA A 402 0.93 -13.93 15.70
N ASP A 403 -0.38 -13.77 15.55
CA ASP A 403 -1.12 -14.08 14.32
C ASP A 403 -1.37 -12.86 13.45
N ALA A 404 -0.76 -11.71 13.79
CA ALA A 404 -0.87 -10.49 13.00
C ALA A 404 -0.37 -10.72 11.57
N ARG A 405 -1.12 -10.17 10.61
CA ARG A 405 -0.79 -10.21 9.19
C ARG A 405 -0.17 -8.89 8.77
N LEU A 406 0.90 -8.98 8.01
CA LEU A 406 1.59 -7.84 7.44
C LEU A 406 1.50 -7.89 5.91
N ASP A 407 0.71 -6.95 5.34
CA ASP A 407 0.72 -6.68 3.91
C ASP A 407 1.82 -5.66 3.63
N ILE A 408 2.82 -6.03 2.83
CA ILE A 408 3.99 -5.19 2.61
C ILE A 408 4.39 -5.16 1.15
N SER A 409 4.78 -3.97 0.68
CA SER A 409 5.45 -3.78 -0.60
C SER A 409 6.67 -2.89 -0.44
N VAL A 410 7.76 -3.27 -1.10
CA VAL A 410 9.01 -2.51 -1.12
C VAL A 410 9.43 -2.28 -2.57
N SER A 411 9.63 -1.05 -2.95
CA SER A 411 10.07 -0.68 -4.30
C SER A 411 11.27 0.25 -4.26
N PRO A 412 12.26 0.08 -5.15
CA PRO A 412 13.36 1.02 -5.27
C PRO A 412 12.88 2.29 -5.96
N VAL A 413 13.23 3.42 -5.35
CA VAL A 413 13.02 4.75 -5.93
C VAL A 413 14.24 5.18 -6.70
N TRP A 414 15.42 4.88 -6.16
CA TRP A 414 16.68 5.34 -6.73
C TRP A 414 17.81 4.41 -6.33
N ILE A 415 18.72 4.17 -7.28
CA ILE A 415 19.95 3.40 -7.09
C ILE A 415 21.07 4.16 -7.82
N SER A 416 22.20 4.33 -7.17
CA SER A 416 23.42 4.84 -7.78
C SER A 416 24.63 4.08 -7.31
N ALA A 417 25.71 4.19 -8.03
CA ALA A 417 26.98 3.59 -7.62
C ALA A 417 28.13 4.57 -7.80
N SER A 418 29.13 4.42 -6.95
CA SER A 418 30.44 5.02 -7.14
C SER A 418 31.48 3.91 -7.30
N VAL A 419 32.33 4.06 -8.30
CA VAL A 419 33.37 3.07 -8.64
C VAL A 419 34.67 3.51 -7.99
N ASP A 420 35.29 2.61 -7.22
CA ASP A 420 36.69 2.73 -6.78
C ASP A 420 37.51 1.63 -7.44
N THR A 421 38.80 1.59 -7.18
CA THR A 421 39.76 0.70 -7.88
C THR A 421 39.40 -0.80 -7.70
N GLU A 422 38.94 -1.21 -6.51
CA GLU A 422 38.67 -2.59 -6.17
C GLU A 422 37.22 -2.86 -5.75
N SER A 423 36.44 -1.79 -5.52
CA SER A 423 35.08 -1.89 -5.02
C SER A 423 34.11 -0.96 -5.73
N VAL A 424 32.82 -1.30 -5.61
CA VAL A 424 31.70 -0.48 -6.05
C VAL A 424 30.78 -0.27 -4.85
N ALA A 425 30.65 0.97 -4.43
CA ALA A 425 29.69 1.35 -3.41
C ALA A 425 28.34 1.68 -4.08
N VAL A 426 27.30 0.92 -3.70
CA VAL A 426 25.94 1.04 -4.23
C VAL A 426 25.06 1.69 -3.18
N SER A 427 24.56 2.89 -3.45
CA SER A 427 23.60 3.61 -2.63
C SER A 427 22.20 3.42 -3.17
N TYR A 428 21.22 3.21 -2.29
CA TYR A 428 19.83 3.01 -2.68
C TYR A 428 18.85 3.76 -1.78
N LYS A 429 17.72 4.14 -2.37
CA LYS A 429 16.55 4.69 -1.70
C LYS A 429 15.35 3.79 -2.02
N LEU A 430 14.71 3.23 -0.98
CA LEU A 430 13.55 2.35 -1.12
C LEU A 430 12.33 3.02 -0.50
N CYS A 431 11.17 2.81 -1.11
CA CYS A 431 9.87 3.09 -0.53
C CYS A 431 9.28 1.80 0.02
N CYS A 432 8.81 1.84 1.25
CA CYS A 432 8.13 0.74 1.91
C CYS A 432 6.72 1.16 2.30
N LYS A 433 5.73 0.39 1.88
CA LYS A 433 4.32 0.51 2.26
C LYS A 433 3.96 -0.73 3.06
N ALA A 434 3.48 -0.58 4.29
CA ALA A 434 3.14 -1.70 5.16
C ALA A 434 1.84 -1.46 5.90
N VAL A 435 1.00 -2.50 6.00
CA VAL A 435 -0.26 -2.49 6.75
C VAL A 435 -0.30 -3.73 7.62
N CYS A 436 -0.34 -3.53 8.94
CA CYS A 436 -0.45 -4.59 9.93
C CYS A 436 -1.88 -4.71 10.42
N SER A 437 -2.43 -5.91 10.39
CA SER A 437 -3.80 -6.18 10.83
C SER A 437 -3.91 -7.50 11.58
N GLY A 438 -4.85 -7.57 12.51
CA GLY A 438 -5.23 -8.79 13.20
C GLY A 438 -6.62 -9.28 12.82
N THR A 439 -6.96 -10.48 13.27
CA THR A 439 -8.31 -11.02 13.17
C THR A 439 -8.91 -11.13 14.55
N SER A 440 -10.02 -10.47 14.77
CA SER A 440 -10.80 -10.53 16.00
C SER A 440 -12.11 -11.28 15.80
N THR A 441 -12.57 -11.95 16.85
CA THR A 441 -13.89 -12.62 16.87
C THR A 441 -14.66 -12.14 18.09
N LYS A 442 -15.89 -11.71 17.87
CA LYS A 442 -16.81 -11.29 18.92
C LYS A 442 -18.15 -11.99 18.77
N THR A 443 -18.74 -12.39 19.90
CA THR A 443 -20.11 -12.84 19.93
C THR A 443 -21.02 -11.63 19.92
N ILE A 444 -21.92 -11.55 18.95
CA ILE A 444 -22.91 -10.49 18.80
C ILE A 444 -24.31 -11.05 18.97
N LEU A 445 -25.17 -10.25 19.55
CA LEU A 445 -26.60 -10.58 19.73
C LEU A 445 -27.31 -10.30 18.41
N MET A 446 -28.01 -11.33 17.89
CA MET A 446 -28.78 -11.24 16.65
C MET A 446 -30.28 -11.04 16.92
N SER A 447 -30.80 -11.66 17.95
CA SER A 447 -32.20 -11.44 18.38
C SER A 447 -32.39 -11.66 19.86
N ALA A 448 -33.34 -10.93 20.42
CA ALA A 448 -33.85 -11.15 21.79
C ALA A 448 -35.36 -11.15 21.76
N MET A 449 -35.96 -12.31 22.04
CA MET A 449 -37.40 -12.53 22.04
C MET A 449 -37.91 -12.65 23.46
N LEU A 450 -39.02 -12.00 23.75
CA LEU A 450 -39.71 -12.19 25.03
C LEU A 450 -40.32 -13.57 25.07
N THR A 451 -39.96 -14.33 26.08
CA THR A 451 -40.66 -15.62 26.36
C THR A 451 -41.86 -15.36 27.27
N PRO A 452 -43.05 -15.85 26.93
CA PRO A 452 -44.18 -15.77 27.84
C PRO A 452 -43.78 -16.48 29.14
N GLY A 453 -43.48 -15.70 30.17
CA GLY A 453 -43.13 -16.19 31.49
C GLY A 453 -44.33 -16.00 32.42
N GLU A 454 -44.50 -16.89 33.42
CA GLU A 454 -45.37 -16.61 34.55
C GLU A 454 -44.84 -15.30 35.19
N GLU A 455 -45.72 -14.31 35.38
CA GLU A 455 -45.40 -13.14 36.22
C GLU A 455 -44.89 -13.68 37.55
N SER A 456 -43.56 -13.67 37.72
CA SER A 456 -42.97 -13.96 39.00
C SER A 456 -43.49 -12.86 39.94
N GLU A 457 -44.38 -13.22 40.83
CA GLU A 457 -44.69 -12.35 41.97
C GLU A 457 -43.34 -12.00 42.59
N ARG A 458 -42.83 -10.79 42.30
CA ARG A 458 -41.63 -10.25 42.95
C ARG A 458 -41.91 -10.27 44.44
N GLY A 459 -41.56 -11.40 45.04
CA GLY A 459 -41.78 -11.65 46.45
C GLY A 459 -40.92 -10.69 47.27
N LYS A 460 -41.44 -10.31 48.42
CA LYS A 460 -40.81 -9.48 49.45
C LYS A 460 -39.52 -10.11 50.05
N THR A 461 -38.80 -10.92 49.31
CA THR A 461 -37.62 -11.67 49.81
C THR A 461 -36.35 -11.02 49.30
N ILE A 462 -35.49 -10.57 50.22
CA ILE A 462 -34.14 -10.07 49.92
C ILE A 462 -33.25 -11.29 49.65
N THR A 463 -32.65 -11.33 48.46
CA THR A 463 -31.63 -12.32 48.13
C THR A 463 -30.24 -11.72 48.37
N VAL A 464 -29.41 -12.41 49.14
CA VAL A 464 -27.99 -12.04 49.28
C VAL A 464 -27.18 -12.87 48.31
N TYR A 465 -26.55 -12.20 47.36
CA TYR A 465 -25.70 -12.84 46.37
C TYR A 465 -24.22 -12.57 46.70
N TYR A 466 -23.38 -13.58 46.64
CA TYR A 466 -21.94 -13.51 46.80
C TYR A 466 -21.28 -13.65 45.44
N PRO A 467 -20.75 -12.54 44.87
CA PRO A 467 -20.09 -12.61 43.59
C PRO A 467 -18.88 -13.54 43.59
N THR A 468 -18.73 -14.31 42.53
CA THR A 468 -17.55 -15.13 42.25
C THR A 468 -16.62 -14.42 41.24
N GLU A 469 -15.39 -14.91 41.13
CA GLU A 469 -14.44 -14.38 40.17
C GLU A 469 -15.03 -14.43 38.73
N GLY A 470 -15.04 -13.30 38.05
CA GLY A 470 -15.60 -13.14 36.71
C GLY A 470 -17.07 -12.71 36.66
N ASP A 471 -17.80 -12.69 37.81
CA ASP A 471 -19.16 -12.14 37.83
C ASP A 471 -19.16 -10.65 37.51
N THR A 472 -20.11 -10.21 36.68
CA THR A 472 -20.35 -8.81 36.33
C THR A 472 -21.69 -8.34 36.84
N LEU A 473 -21.85 -7.03 37.02
CA LEU A 473 -23.17 -6.49 37.44
C LEU A 473 -24.26 -6.83 36.43
N PHE A 474 -23.94 -6.79 35.12
CA PHE A 474 -24.88 -7.18 34.07
C PHE A 474 -25.31 -8.67 34.19
N GLY A 475 -24.33 -9.56 34.40
CA GLY A 475 -24.60 -11.00 34.58
C GLY A 475 -25.50 -11.29 35.77
N VAL A 476 -25.25 -10.62 36.90
CA VAL A 476 -26.09 -10.74 38.11
C VAL A 476 -27.49 -10.16 37.86
N ALA A 477 -27.57 -8.95 37.27
CA ALA A 477 -28.84 -8.31 36.93
C ALA A 477 -29.71 -9.19 36.02
N LYS A 478 -29.12 -9.78 35.00
CA LYS A 478 -29.75 -10.71 34.06
C LYS A 478 -30.22 -11.97 34.78
N LYS A 479 -29.40 -12.57 35.64
CA LYS A 479 -29.71 -13.80 36.40
C LYS A 479 -30.92 -13.63 37.28
N PHE A 480 -31.10 -12.45 37.87
CA PHE A 480 -32.21 -12.16 38.76
C PHE A 480 -33.33 -11.35 38.09
N SER A 481 -33.22 -11.03 36.81
CA SER A 481 -34.15 -10.20 36.03
C SER A 481 -34.48 -8.86 36.70
N VAL A 482 -33.45 -8.22 37.32
CA VAL A 482 -33.55 -6.94 38.05
C VAL A 482 -32.77 -5.86 37.29
N PRO A 483 -33.27 -4.61 37.21
CA PRO A 483 -32.51 -3.54 36.54
C PRO A 483 -31.12 -3.31 37.18
N LEU A 484 -30.10 -3.13 36.34
CA LEU A 484 -28.73 -2.81 36.80
C LEU A 484 -28.72 -1.63 37.78
N ALA A 485 -29.40 -0.55 37.40
CA ALA A 485 -29.47 0.67 38.19
C ALA A 485 -30.05 0.41 39.61
N GLU A 486 -31.01 -0.49 39.73
CA GLU A 486 -31.61 -0.83 40.99
C GLU A 486 -30.62 -1.57 41.91
N ILE A 487 -29.89 -2.56 41.37
CA ILE A 487 -28.84 -3.26 42.13
C ILE A 487 -27.73 -2.30 42.51
N ALA A 488 -27.29 -1.45 41.59
CA ALA A 488 -26.23 -0.49 41.80
C ALA A 488 -26.54 0.49 42.94
N VAL A 489 -27.71 1.12 42.88
CA VAL A 489 -28.15 2.11 43.91
C VAL A 489 -28.29 1.47 45.29
N LYS A 490 -28.94 0.28 45.35
CA LYS A 490 -29.19 -0.40 46.63
C LYS A 490 -27.92 -0.95 47.31
N ASN A 491 -26.87 -1.17 46.54
CA ASN A 491 -25.60 -1.68 47.03
C ASN A 491 -24.49 -0.60 47.06
N GLU A 492 -24.83 0.66 46.81
CA GLU A 492 -23.90 1.78 46.81
C GLU A 492 -22.64 1.54 45.95
N LEU A 493 -22.83 0.90 44.76
CA LEU A 493 -21.72 0.57 43.89
C LEU A 493 -21.14 1.83 43.24
N SER A 494 -19.83 1.81 42.96
CA SER A 494 -19.14 2.94 42.33
C SER A 494 -19.64 3.18 40.89
N ALA A 495 -19.56 4.43 40.41
CA ALA A 495 -19.98 4.82 39.08
C ALA A 495 -19.25 4.03 37.96
N SER A 496 -18.02 3.59 38.18
CA SER A 496 -17.25 2.79 37.23
C SER A 496 -17.88 1.41 37.01
N VAL A 497 -18.32 0.74 38.09
CA VAL A 497 -18.99 -0.57 38.00
C VAL A 497 -20.37 -0.46 37.37
N CYS A 498 -20.96 0.74 37.43
CA CYS A 498 -22.34 0.98 36.96
C CYS A 498 -22.43 1.44 35.50
N ALA A 499 -21.30 1.78 34.85
CA ALA A 499 -21.32 2.44 33.54
C ALA A 499 -22.07 1.62 32.48
N ASP A 500 -21.71 0.35 32.30
CA ASP A 500 -22.41 -0.62 31.44
C ASP A 500 -22.62 -1.99 32.12
N GLY A 501 -22.09 -2.13 33.34
CA GLY A 501 -22.14 -3.36 34.12
C GLY A 501 -21.27 -4.49 33.59
N SER A 502 -20.36 -4.23 32.66
CA SER A 502 -19.46 -5.23 32.05
C SER A 502 -18.24 -5.56 32.87
N GLU A 503 -17.84 -4.64 33.77
CA GLU A 503 -16.65 -4.85 34.60
C GLU A 503 -16.88 -5.94 35.67
N PRO A 504 -15.86 -6.76 35.97
CA PRO A 504 -15.93 -7.73 37.04
C PRO A 504 -16.19 -7.07 38.40
N LEU A 505 -17.02 -7.67 39.22
CA LEU A 505 -17.36 -7.21 40.57
C LEU A 505 -16.22 -7.45 41.57
N ALA A 506 -15.02 -7.05 41.19
CA ALA A 506 -13.81 -7.19 42.04
C ALA A 506 -13.94 -6.39 43.34
N GLY A 507 -13.77 -7.04 44.47
CA GLY A 507 -13.86 -6.41 45.79
C GLY A 507 -15.26 -6.23 46.37
N VAL A 508 -16.28 -6.66 45.65
CA VAL A 508 -17.66 -6.69 46.16
C VAL A 508 -17.89 -8.02 46.87
N GLU A 509 -17.99 -7.99 48.23
CA GLU A 509 -18.16 -9.21 49.03
C GLU A 509 -19.56 -9.79 48.89
N ARG A 510 -20.58 -8.96 48.75
CA ARG A 510 -21.97 -9.37 48.66
C ARG A 510 -22.85 -8.32 47.98
N LEU A 511 -23.91 -8.74 47.34
CA LEU A 511 -24.96 -7.90 46.76
C LEU A 511 -26.32 -8.22 47.36
N PHE A 512 -27.07 -7.18 47.68
CA PHE A 512 -28.50 -7.31 48.06
C PHE A 512 -29.38 -7.09 46.85
N ILE A 513 -30.20 -8.08 46.51
CA ILE A 513 -31.10 -8.09 45.37
C ILE A 513 -32.54 -8.20 45.90
N TYR A 514 -33.39 -7.26 45.50
CA TYR A 514 -34.75 -7.09 46.01
C TYR A 514 -35.79 -7.44 44.95
#